data_04dec03bb508f6610487a85f6cfded91
#
_entry.id   04dec03bb508f6610487a85f6cfded91
#
_cell.length_a   1.000
_cell.length_b   1.000
_cell.length_c   1.000
_cell.angle_alpha   90.00
_cell.angle_beta   90.00
_cell.angle_gamma   90.00
#
_symmetry.space_group_name_H-M   'P 1'
#
loop_
_entity.id
_entity.type
_entity.pdbx_description
1 polymer ?
#
loop_
_entity_poly.entity_id
_entity_poly.type
_entity_poly.pdbx_seq_one_letter_code
_entity_poly.pdbx_strand_id
1 'polypeptide(L)'
;MNKRLKHKKAILIAIITGTLISAIFYTFAWYEMARQSQSREIQATELFVIYDNELNTLVYSNIYLMRGFIAYTQTNENLDDENIYKFMEHLLQDQMDIINNVGISKDTTIVWNYPYDNNKETIGIDLAEVDNQKAYVNIVKSTLRPIFQGPVDLIQGGTGYILRYPILDLNNRYWGQASIVLKAEAFINSIKSFEDRLGVKSIITSNERVIHGVEIKEAKDVYWFDLNDNLFTWRIGIKLNNSYDDDTFKVTALFIVSFIVLLIFSASAYLVVRANEVIKHESLHDHLTGLRNRNSLDETMEQVFAAAERNDHKV
;
A
#
# COMPACT_ATOMS: atom_id res chain seq x y z
N MET A 1 58.08 12.50 -26.61
CA MET A 1 56.82 11.72 -26.29
C MET A 1 55.63 12.58 -26.64
N ASN A 2 54.79 12.09 -27.54
CA ASN A 2 53.86 12.81 -28.38
C ASN A 2 52.87 13.73 -27.62
N LYS A 3 52.82 15.05 -27.92
CA LYS A 3 51.85 16.02 -27.37
C LYS A 3 50.40 15.51 -27.41
N ARG A 4 50.01 14.85 -28.50
CA ARG A 4 48.72 14.18 -28.66
C ARG A 4 48.45 13.11 -27.60
N LEU A 5 49.47 12.43 -27.08
CA LEU A 5 49.33 11.38 -26.09
C LEU A 5 49.02 11.92 -24.68
N LYS A 6 49.66 13.05 -24.29
CA LYS A 6 49.39 13.72 -23.00
C LYS A 6 47.98 14.31 -22.95
N HIS A 7 47.54 14.86 -24.08
CA HIS A 7 46.17 15.39 -24.25
C HIS A 7 45.09 14.32 -24.10
N LYS A 8 45.28 13.22 -24.82
CA LYS A 8 44.37 12.05 -24.71
C LYS A 8 44.29 11.50 -23.30
N LYS A 9 45.43 11.50 -22.56
CA LYS A 9 45.45 11.08 -21.14
C LYS A 9 44.68 12.03 -20.24
N ALA A 10 44.79 13.33 -20.38
CA ALA A 10 44.06 14.31 -19.59
C ALA A 10 42.53 14.23 -19.84
N ILE A 11 42.11 14.13 -21.09
CA ILE A 11 40.71 13.93 -21.47
C ILE A 11 40.20 12.61 -20.91
N LEU A 12 40.97 11.53 -21.02
CA LEU A 12 40.61 10.23 -20.47
C LEU A 12 40.41 10.26 -18.92
N ILE A 13 41.32 10.92 -18.21
CA ILE A 13 41.23 11.11 -16.75
C ILE A 13 39.94 11.89 -16.41
N ALA A 14 39.65 12.98 -17.14
CA ALA A 14 38.46 13.79 -16.91
C ALA A 14 37.16 12.99 -17.14
N ILE A 15 37.14 12.17 -18.21
CA ILE A 15 35.98 11.28 -18.47
C ILE A 15 35.86 10.24 -17.37
N ILE A 16 36.95 9.60 -16.95
CA ILE A 16 36.92 8.58 -15.90
C ILE A 16 36.46 9.19 -14.56
N THR A 17 36.97 10.35 -14.17
CA THR A 17 36.54 11.02 -12.94
C THR A 17 35.09 11.47 -13.00
N GLY A 18 34.65 12.03 -14.13
CA GLY A 18 33.26 12.40 -14.34
C GLY A 18 32.30 11.21 -14.28
N THR A 19 32.66 10.09 -14.90
CA THR A 19 31.85 8.86 -14.86
C THR A 19 31.82 8.25 -13.46
N LEU A 20 32.91 8.27 -12.70
CA LEU A 20 32.92 7.78 -11.33
C LEU A 20 32.04 8.62 -10.41
N ILE A 21 32.12 9.94 -10.51
CA ILE A 21 31.26 10.85 -9.74
C ILE A 21 29.77 10.63 -10.11
N SER A 22 29.48 10.56 -11.39
CA SER A 22 28.12 10.30 -11.85
C SER A 22 27.58 8.94 -11.37
N ALA A 23 28.43 7.90 -11.35
CA ALA A 23 28.05 6.58 -10.83
C ALA A 23 27.72 6.63 -9.32
N ILE A 24 28.48 7.41 -8.54
CA ILE A 24 28.20 7.60 -7.10
C ILE A 24 26.83 8.27 -6.90
N PHE A 25 26.54 9.34 -7.63
CA PHE A 25 25.23 9.99 -7.55
C PHE A 25 24.08 9.08 -7.99
N TYR A 26 24.30 8.32 -9.07
CA TYR A 26 23.33 7.36 -9.56
C TYR A 26 23.02 6.26 -8.54
N THR A 27 24.06 5.68 -7.92
CA THR A 27 23.88 4.64 -6.89
C THR A 27 23.21 5.21 -5.64
N PHE A 28 23.51 6.45 -5.26
CA PHE A 28 22.83 7.12 -4.15
C PHE A 28 21.35 7.38 -4.46
N ALA A 29 21.01 7.89 -5.64
CA ALA A 29 19.62 8.10 -6.04
C ALA A 29 18.84 6.78 -6.11
N TRP A 30 19.45 5.71 -6.64
CA TRP A 30 18.85 4.38 -6.66
C TRP A 30 18.64 3.81 -5.26
N TYR A 31 19.62 3.97 -4.36
CA TYR A 31 19.50 3.56 -2.95
C TYR A 31 18.36 4.31 -2.25
N GLU A 32 18.27 5.63 -2.44
CA GLU A 32 17.22 6.44 -1.83
C GLU A 32 15.83 6.03 -2.34
N MET A 33 15.70 5.75 -3.65
CA MET A 33 14.45 5.25 -4.24
C MET A 33 14.04 3.89 -3.63
N ALA A 34 15.00 2.97 -3.49
CA ALA A 34 14.75 1.66 -2.89
C ALA A 34 14.35 1.78 -1.40
N ARG A 35 15.03 2.66 -0.66
CA ARG A 35 14.72 2.95 0.75
C ARG A 35 13.33 3.52 0.93
N GLN A 36 12.92 4.45 0.08
CA GLN A 36 11.58 5.05 0.10
C GLN A 36 10.50 4.03 -0.20
N SER A 37 10.70 3.18 -1.22
CA SER A 37 9.76 2.10 -1.54
C SER A 37 9.56 1.15 -0.36
N GLN A 38 10.65 0.71 0.28
CA GLN A 38 10.60 -0.15 1.46
C GLN A 38 9.90 0.54 2.66
N SER A 39 10.19 1.82 2.89
CA SER A 39 9.57 2.60 3.97
C SER A 39 8.06 2.71 3.79
N ARG A 40 7.58 2.89 2.55
CA ARG A 40 6.13 2.92 2.23
C ARG A 40 5.46 1.58 2.43
N GLU A 41 6.11 0.48 2.03
CA GLU A 41 5.58 -0.87 2.26
C GLU A 41 5.43 -1.17 3.76
N ILE A 42 6.44 -0.79 4.57
CA ILE A 42 6.37 -0.91 6.04
C ILE A 42 5.22 -0.05 6.58
N GLN A 43 5.12 1.20 6.17
CA GLN A 43 4.04 2.10 6.60
C GLN A 43 2.65 1.56 6.21
N ALA A 44 2.50 1.04 4.99
CA ALA A 44 1.24 0.42 4.55
C ALA A 44 0.90 -0.82 5.39
N THR A 45 1.91 -1.62 5.75
CA THR A 45 1.73 -2.80 6.60
C THR A 45 1.31 -2.41 8.03
N GLU A 46 1.95 -1.41 8.62
CA GLU A 46 1.58 -0.90 9.95
C GLU A 46 0.13 -0.36 9.97
N LEU A 47 -0.23 0.42 8.96
CA LEU A 47 -1.58 0.96 8.82
C LEU A 47 -2.61 -0.13 8.55
N PHE A 48 -2.23 -1.17 7.78
CA PHE A 48 -3.09 -2.34 7.59
C PHE A 48 -3.39 -3.05 8.91
N VAL A 49 -2.39 -3.26 9.77
CA VAL A 49 -2.61 -3.91 11.09
C VAL A 49 -3.59 -3.11 11.94
N ILE A 50 -3.47 -1.78 11.96
CA ILE A 50 -4.40 -0.92 12.70
C ILE A 50 -5.80 -1.00 12.07
N TYR A 51 -5.89 -0.92 10.75
CA TYR A 51 -7.13 -1.00 10.00
C TYR A 51 -7.84 -2.36 10.19
N ASP A 52 -7.08 -3.45 10.17
CA ASP A 52 -7.57 -4.81 10.44
C ASP A 52 -8.17 -4.92 11.86
N ASN A 53 -7.49 -4.38 12.86
CA ASN A 53 -8.00 -4.36 14.22
C ASN A 53 -9.31 -3.55 14.35
N GLU A 54 -9.45 -2.43 13.65
CA GLU A 54 -10.68 -1.64 13.63
C GLU A 54 -11.84 -2.42 12.96
N LEU A 55 -11.58 -3.06 11.82
CA LEU A 55 -12.56 -3.91 11.12
C LEU A 55 -12.97 -5.10 12.00
N ASN A 56 -12.02 -5.78 12.58
CA ASN A 56 -12.28 -6.89 13.49
C ASN A 56 -13.12 -6.44 14.67
N THR A 57 -12.81 -5.30 15.27
CA THR A 57 -13.62 -4.74 16.37
C THR A 57 -15.05 -4.45 15.92
N LEU A 58 -15.21 -3.84 14.73
CA LEU A 58 -16.54 -3.54 14.19
C LEU A 58 -17.39 -4.80 13.95
N VAL A 59 -16.78 -5.90 13.50
CA VAL A 59 -17.50 -7.15 13.22
C VAL A 59 -17.66 -8.01 14.48
N TYR A 60 -16.58 -8.22 15.24
CA TYR A 60 -16.61 -9.13 16.40
C TYR A 60 -17.38 -8.60 17.60
N SER A 61 -17.48 -7.26 17.78
CA SER A 61 -18.37 -6.71 18.81
C SER A 61 -19.81 -7.19 18.65
N ASN A 62 -20.28 -7.29 17.41
CA ASN A 62 -21.62 -7.81 17.10
C ASN A 62 -21.74 -9.32 17.34
N ILE A 63 -20.67 -10.09 17.19
CA ILE A 63 -20.65 -11.52 17.56
C ILE A 63 -20.81 -11.68 19.09
N TYR A 64 -20.09 -10.88 19.85
CA TYR A 64 -20.18 -10.95 21.32
C TYR A 64 -21.55 -10.55 21.83
N LEU A 65 -22.17 -9.52 21.23
CA LEU A 65 -23.57 -9.17 21.52
C LEU A 65 -24.49 -10.35 21.26
N MET A 66 -24.33 -11.01 20.09
CA MET A 66 -25.17 -12.17 19.73
C MET A 66 -24.97 -13.35 20.67
N ARG A 67 -23.73 -13.66 21.06
CA ARG A 67 -23.45 -14.73 22.03
C ARG A 67 -24.07 -14.43 23.40
N GLY A 68 -24.02 -13.16 23.85
CA GLY A 68 -24.70 -12.73 25.08
C GLY A 68 -26.20 -12.92 25.01
N PHE A 69 -26.82 -12.54 23.89
CA PHE A 69 -28.26 -12.74 23.66
C PHE A 69 -28.64 -14.23 23.64
N ILE A 70 -27.91 -15.07 22.90
CA ILE A 70 -28.15 -16.53 22.85
C ILE A 70 -28.01 -17.14 24.26
N ALA A 71 -26.96 -16.79 25.00
CA ALA A 71 -26.79 -17.29 26.37
C ALA A 71 -27.95 -16.88 27.30
N TYR A 72 -28.41 -15.63 27.15
CA TYR A 72 -29.59 -15.17 27.92
C TYR A 72 -30.83 -16.00 27.58
N THR A 73 -31.12 -16.26 26.31
CA THR A 73 -32.27 -17.05 25.90
C THR A 73 -32.18 -18.53 26.31
N GLN A 74 -30.99 -19.11 26.38
CA GLN A 74 -30.76 -20.49 26.78
C GLN A 74 -30.85 -20.72 28.31
N THR A 75 -30.59 -19.68 29.09
CA THR A 75 -30.53 -19.80 30.58
C THR A 75 -31.81 -19.36 31.30
N ASN A 76 -32.75 -18.72 30.59
CA ASN A 76 -34.00 -18.25 31.17
C ASN A 76 -35.17 -19.15 30.71
N GLU A 77 -35.70 -19.93 31.62
CA GLU A 77 -36.81 -20.87 31.33
C GLU A 77 -38.20 -20.19 31.11
N ASN A 78 -38.33 -18.93 31.58
CA ASN A 78 -39.58 -18.15 31.53
C ASN A 78 -39.42 -16.94 30.58
N LEU A 79 -38.93 -17.19 29.36
CA LEU A 79 -38.86 -16.16 28.35
C LEU A 79 -40.24 -16.00 27.67
N ASP A 80 -40.92 -14.92 28.06
CA ASP A 80 -41.98 -14.37 27.23
C ASP A 80 -41.40 -13.34 26.24
N ASP A 81 -42.15 -13.04 25.20
CA ASP A 81 -41.73 -12.10 24.18
C ASP A 81 -41.44 -10.71 24.74
N GLU A 82 -42.17 -10.26 25.76
CA GLU A 82 -42.00 -8.95 26.41
C GLU A 82 -40.64 -8.83 27.11
N ASN A 83 -40.21 -9.86 27.84
CA ASN A 83 -38.92 -9.87 28.51
C ASN A 83 -37.74 -9.93 27.51
N ILE A 84 -37.89 -10.67 26.43
CA ILE A 84 -36.90 -10.71 25.36
C ILE A 84 -36.77 -9.32 24.70
N TYR A 85 -37.88 -8.66 24.38
CA TYR A 85 -37.86 -7.33 23.78
C TYR A 85 -37.24 -6.29 24.70
N LYS A 86 -37.56 -6.26 26.01
CA LYS A 86 -36.92 -5.38 27.00
C LYS A 86 -35.41 -5.64 27.09
N PHE A 87 -35.00 -6.89 27.12
CA PHE A 87 -33.57 -7.24 27.14
C PHE A 87 -32.87 -6.70 25.89
N MET A 88 -33.45 -6.90 24.68
CA MET A 88 -32.88 -6.41 23.46
C MET A 88 -32.84 -4.88 23.40
N GLU A 89 -33.87 -4.20 23.88
CA GLU A 89 -33.88 -2.73 23.96
C GLU A 89 -32.68 -2.21 24.76
N HIS A 90 -32.43 -2.81 25.92
CA HIS A 90 -31.28 -2.42 26.73
C HIS A 90 -29.95 -2.85 26.12
N LEU A 91 -29.87 -4.03 25.49
CA LEU A 91 -28.66 -4.55 24.92
C LEU A 91 -28.21 -3.71 23.69
N LEU A 92 -29.17 -3.23 22.90
CA LEU A 92 -28.94 -2.52 21.64
C LEU A 92 -29.13 -1.01 21.74
N GLN A 93 -29.36 -0.44 22.92
CA GLN A 93 -29.72 0.96 23.13
C GLN A 93 -28.82 1.95 22.36
N ASP A 94 -27.51 1.70 22.33
CA ASP A 94 -26.52 2.56 21.71
C ASP A 94 -26.02 2.04 20.33
N GLN A 95 -26.62 0.95 19.82
CA GLN A 95 -26.16 0.25 18.60
C GLN A 95 -27.13 0.36 17.41
N MET A 96 -28.34 0.89 17.63
CA MET A 96 -29.39 0.95 16.60
C MET A 96 -29.07 1.92 15.44
N ASP A 97 -28.04 2.74 15.58
CA ASP A 97 -27.56 3.55 14.46
C ASP A 97 -26.90 2.66 13.39
N ILE A 98 -26.21 1.60 13.82
CA ILE A 98 -25.49 0.67 12.92
C ILE A 98 -26.32 -0.58 12.65
N ILE A 99 -27.01 -1.13 13.68
CA ILE A 99 -27.82 -2.33 13.56
C ILE A 99 -29.18 -1.99 12.96
N ASN A 100 -29.57 -2.75 11.95
CA ASN A 100 -30.90 -2.65 11.35
C ASN A 100 -31.91 -3.53 12.11
N ASN A 101 -31.55 -4.78 12.34
CA ASN A 101 -32.37 -5.73 13.09
C ASN A 101 -31.54 -6.91 13.61
N VAL A 102 -32.12 -7.59 14.60
CA VAL A 102 -31.61 -8.86 15.14
C VAL A 102 -32.71 -9.91 15.02
N GLY A 103 -32.42 -11.03 14.36
CA GLY A 103 -33.37 -12.09 14.11
C GLY A 103 -32.93 -13.44 14.66
N ILE A 104 -33.90 -14.29 15.03
CA ILE A 104 -33.69 -15.70 15.35
C ILE A 104 -34.48 -16.55 14.34
N SER A 105 -33.81 -17.55 13.81
CA SER A 105 -34.44 -18.58 12.98
C SER A 105 -34.36 -19.93 13.67
N LYS A 106 -35.49 -20.63 13.74
CA LYS A 106 -35.51 -22.04 14.10
C LYS A 106 -35.32 -22.86 12.84
N ASP A 107 -34.34 -23.73 12.85
CA ASP A 107 -33.75 -24.25 11.62
C ASP A 107 -33.39 -23.09 10.68
N THR A 108 -34.08 -22.91 9.57
CA THR A 108 -33.85 -21.82 8.61
C THR A 108 -34.99 -20.80 8.55
N THR A 109 -36.10 -21.06 9.29
CA THR A 109 -37.31 -20.21 9.31
C THR A 109 -37.22 -19.14 10.40
N ILE A 110 -37.45 -17.89 10.05
CA ILE A 110 -37.42 -16.75 11.00
C ILE A 110 -38.60 -16.92 11.97
N VAL A 111 -38.31 -17.02 13.28
CA VAL A 111 -39.32 -17.16 14.32
C VAL A 111 -39.44 -15.91 15.19
N TRP A 112 -38.44 -15.05 15.19
CA TRP A 112 -38.40 -13.84 15.98
C TRP A 112 -37.51 -12.77 15.33
N ASN A 113 -37.87 -11.49 15.47
CA ASN A 113 -37.09 -10.38 14.91
C ASN A 113 -37.29 -9.09 15.73
N TYR A 114 -36.22 -8.36 15.97
CA TYR A 114 -36.21 -7.08 16.72
C TYR A 114 -35.59 -5.97 15.85
N PRO A 115 -36.17 -4.75 15.76
CA PRO A 115 -37.48 -4.34 16.30
C PRO A 115 -38.66 -5.03 15.56
N TYR A 116 -39.70 -5.39 16.30
CA TYR A 116 -40.83 -6.12 15.74
C TYR A 116 -41.57 -5.36 14.64
N ASP A 117 -41.93 -4.11 14.91
CA ASP A 117 -42.81 -3.33 14.02
C ASP A 117 -42.29 -3.22 12.59
N ASN A 118 -40.97 -3.06 12.44
CA ASN A 118 -40.32 -2.94 11.13
C ASN A 118 -40.01 -4.30 10.47
N ASN A 119 -40.12 -5.40 11.21
CA ASN A 119 -39.66 -6.71 10.74
C ASN A 119 -40.69 -7.82 10.87
N LYS A 120 -41.91 -7.55 11.31
CA LYS A 120 -42.96 -8.55 11.50
C LYS A 120 -43.28 -9.37 10.24
N GLU A 121 -43.17 -8.75 9.06
CA GLU A 121 -43.41 -9.40 7.78
C GLU A 121 -42.37 -10.47 7.42
N THR A 122 -41.23 -10.44 8.08
CA THR A 122 -40.16 -11.42 7.87
C THR A 122 -40.37 -12.70 8.68
N ILE A 123 -41.23 -12.66 9.72
CA ILE A 123 -41.53 -13.83 10.56
C ILE A 123 -42.26 -14.88 9.77
N GLY A 124 -41.80 -16.12 9.83
CA GLY A 124 -42.32 -17.24 9.07
C GLY A 124 -41.66 -17.46 7.72
N ILE A 125 -40.79 -16.57 7.28
CA ILE A 125 -40.03 -16.76 6.03
C ILE A 125 -38.94 -17.81 6.27
N ASP A 126 -38.84 -18.78 5.38
CA ASP A 126 -37.74 -19.73 5.31
C ASP A 126 -36.60 -19.13 4.51
N LEU A 127 -35.50 -18.80 5.18
CA LEU A 127 -34.30 -18.22 4.56
C LEU A 127 -33.60 -19.16 3.58
N ALA A 128 -33.84 -20.47 3.67
CA ALA A 128 -33.34 -21.44 2.71
C ALA A 128 -34.08 -21.40 1.35
N GLU A 129 -35.20 -20.70 1.27
CA GLU A 129 -35.95 -20.47 0.03
C GLU A 129 -35.66 -19.08 -0.58
N VAL A 130 -34.89 -18.24 0.10
CA VAL A 130 -34.50 -16.89 -0.37
C VAL A 130 -33.18 -16.95 -1.13
N ASP A 131 -33.22 -16.72 -2.44
CA ASP A 131 -32.08 -16.94 -3.36
C ASP A 131 -30.76 -16.35 -2.91
N ASN A 132 -30.76 -15.09 -2.46
CA ASN A 132 -29.54 -14.39 -2.04
C ASN A 132 -29.09 -14.74 -0.62
N GLN A 133 -29.83 -15.58 0.13
CA GLN A 133 -29.53 -15.96 1.52
C GLN A 133 -29.32 -17.47 1.68
N LYS A 134 -29.96 -18.30 0.85
CA LYS A 134 -29.97 -19.76 0.89
C LYS A 134 -28.56 -20.37 1.09
N ALA A 135 -27.58 -19.93 0.30
CA ALA A 135 -26.24 -20.50 0.38
C ALA A 135 -25.61 -20.29 1.76
N TYR A 136 -25.72 -19.08 2.28
CA TYR A 136 -25.10 -18.67 3.56
C TYR A 136 -25.77 -19.31 4.77
N VAL A 137 -27.10 -19.39 4.75
CA VAL A 137 -27.89 -20.07 5.79
C VAL A 137 -27.49 -21.53 5.90
N ASN A 138 -27.35 -22.23 4.76
CA ASN A 138 -26.94 -23.62 4.71
C ASN A 138 -25.48 -23.85 5.09
N ILE A 139 -24.58 -22.90 4.82
CA ILE A 139 -23.20 -22.95 5.29
C ILE A 139 -23.17 -22.91 6.82
N VAL A 140 -23.89 -21.97 7.46
CA VAL A 140 -23.95 -21.90 8.94
C VAL A 140 -24.51 -23.21 9.51
N LYS A 141 -25.58 -23.75 8.95
CA LYS A 141 -26.21 -25.01 9.38
C LYS A 141 -25.26 -26.20 9.27
N SER A 142 -24.50 -26.31 8.18
CA SER A 142 -23.63 -27.45 7.91
C SER A 142 -22.28 -27.37 8.63
N THR A 143 -21.72 -26.16 8.78
CA THR A 143 -20.38 -25.96 9.35
C THR A 143 -20.40 -25.68 10.85
N LEU A 144 -21.53 -25.26 11.40
CA LEU A 144 -21.71 -24.79 12.78
C LEU A 144 -20.75 -23.62 13.10
N ARG A 145 -20.43 -22.81 12.10
CA ARG A 145 -19.54 -21.64 12.25
C ARG A 145 -20.30 -20.37 11.90
N PRO A 146 -19.98 -19.26 12.56
CA PRO A 146 -20.53 -17.97 12.17
C PRO A 146 -20.03 -17.58 10.79
N ILE A 147 -20.78 -16.71 10.10
CA ILE A 147 -20.44 -16.18 8.79
C ILE A 147 -20.88 -14.73 8.68
N PHE A 148 -20.08 -13.93 7.97
CA PHE A 148 -20.41 -12.56 7.61
C PHE A 148 -20.72 -12.48 6.12
N GLN A 149 -21.95 -12.04 5.79
CA GLN A 149 -22.48 -11.97 4.43
C GLN A 149 -22.76 -10.52 4.04
N GLY A 150 -22.47 -10.14 2.84
CA GLY A 150 -22.92 -8.85 2.29
C GLY A 150 -21.91 -8.18 1.38
N PRO A 151 -22.31 -7.03 0.79
CA PRO A 151 -23.64 -6.42 0.93
C PRO A 151 -24.72 -7.24 0.22
N VAL A 152 -25.93 -7.33 0.81
CA VAL A 152 -27.07 -8.04 0.25
C VAL A 152 -28.36 -7.22 0.35
N ASP A 153 -29.26 -7.40 -0.60
CA ASP A 153 -30.60 -6.80 -0.54
C ASP A 153 -31.43 -7.52 0.52
N LEU A 154 -32.01 -6.75 1.42
CA LEU A 154 -32.77 -7.23 2.56
C LEU A 154 -34.23 -7.47 2.16
N ILE A 155 -34.89 -8.46 2.80
CA ILE A 155 -36.31 -8.80 2.56
C ILE A 155 -37.20 -7.59 2.87
N GLN A 156 -36.88 -6.85 3.93
CA GLN A 156 -37.61 -5.65 4.35
C GLN A 156 -37.24 -4.38 3.57
N GLY A 157 -36.41 -4.52 2.55
CA GLY A 157 -35.89 -3.42 1.72
C GLY A 157 -34.57 -2.86 2.20
N GLY A 158 -33.88 -2.18 1.28
CA GLY A 158 -32.53 -1.65 1.52
C GLY A 158 -31.44 -2.71 1.39
N THR A 159 -30.20 -2.31 1.69
CA THR A 159 -29.01 -3.15 1.61
C THR A 159 -28.35 -3.23 2.97
N GLY A 160 -27.85 -4.41 3.33
CA GLY A 160 -27.20 -4.63 4.61
C GLY A 160 -26.10 -5.67 4.56
N TYR A 161 -25.38 -5.77 5.68
CA TYR A 161 -24.46 -6.87 5.97
C TYR A 161 -25.07 -7.75 7.04
N ILE A 162 -24.98 -9.04 6.89
CA ILE A 162 -25.62 -9.99 7.82
C ILE A 162 -24.53 -10.84 8.47
N LEU A 163 -24.43 -10.73 9.78
CA LEU A 163 -23.66 -11.65 10.61
C LEU A 163 -24.59 -12.74 11.10
N ARG A 164 -24.28 -14.00 10.77
CA ARG A 164 -25.05 -15.18 11.20
C ARG A 164 -24.26 -16.00 12.17
N TYR A 165 -24.91 -16.43 13.24
CA TYR A 165 -24.32 -17.24 14.29
C TYR A 165 -25.16 -18.48 14.56
N PRO A 166 -24.59 -19.72 14.59
CA PRO A 166 -25.35 -20.92 14.85
C PRO A 166 -25.83 -20.99 16.31
N ILE A 167 -27.05 -21.40 16.51
CA ILE A 167 -27.59 -21.74 17.83
C ILE A 167 -27.61 -23.26 17.93
N LEU A 168 -26.99 -23.78 19.00
CA LEU A 168 -26.95 -25.21 19.28
C LEU A 168 -27.88 -25.57 20.44
N ASP A 169 -28.46 -26.77 20.39
CA ASP A 169 -29.21 -27.32 21.49
C ASP A 169 -28.27 -27.85 22.61
N LEU A 170 -28.83 -28.33 23.72
CA LEU A 170 -28.07 -28.87 24.87
C LEU A 170 -27.21 -30.12 24.49
N ASN A 171 -27.46 -30.72 23.33
CA ASN A 171 -26.71 -31.87 22.81
C ASN A 171 -25.68 -31.44 21.74
N ASN A 172 -25.36 -30.14 21.62
CA ASN A 172 -24.47 -29.57 20.60
C ASN A 172 -24.95 -29.82 19.15
N ARG A 173 -26.23 -30.01 18.93
CA ARG A 173 -26.81 -30.14 17.57
C ARG A 173 -27.38 -28.79 17.14
N TYR A 174 -27.31 -28.52 15.84
CA TYR A 174 -27.91 -27.33 15.25
C TYR A 174 -29.41 -27.23 15.57
N TRP A 175 -29.79 -26.16 16.25
CA TRP A 175 -31.20 -25.83 16.52
C TRP A 175 -31.73 -24.77 15.57
N GLY A 176 -30.85 -23.83 15.21
CA GLY A 176 -31.17 -22.68 14.39
C GLY A 176 -30.03 -21.70 14.28
N GLN A 177 -30.32 -20.48 13.95
CA GLN A 177 -29.32 -19.42 13.87
C GLN A 177 -29.87 -18.08 14.33
N ALA A 178 -28.98 -17.26 14.89
CA ALA A 178 -29.23 -15.87 15.15
C ALA A 178 -28.54 -15.01 14.09
N SER A 179 -29.11 -13.87 13.72
CA SER A 179 -28.56 -12.95 12.76
C SER A 179 -28.61 -11.51 13.29
N ILE A 180 -27.51 -10.77 13.13
CA ILE A 180 -27.48 -9.32 13.21
C ILE A 180 -27.36 -8.77 11.80
N VAL A 181 -28.26 -7.87 11.45
CA VAL A 181 -28.22 -7.14 10.18
C VAL A 181 -27.68 -5.74 10.42
N LEU A 182 -26.57 -5.40 9.80
CA LEU A 182 -25.99 -4.07 9.84
C LEU A 182 -26.46 -3.26 8.63
N LYS A 183 -26.83 -2.00 8.84
CA LYS A 183 -27.13 -1.05 7.78
C LYS A 183 -25.91 -0.84 6.90
N ALA A 184 -26.01 -1.07 5.58
CA ALA A 184 -24.86 -0.97 4.69
C ALA A 184 -24.21 0.41 4.72
N GLU A 185 -25.01 1.47 4.75
CA GLU A 185 -24.51 2.86 4.81
C GLU A 185 -23.72 3.11 6.11
N ALA A 186 -24.24 2.68 7.26
CA ALA A 186 -23.57 2.87 8.54
C ALA A 186 -22.25 2.09 8.63
N PHE A 187 -22.24 0.84 8.12
CA PHE A 187 -21.02 0.04 8.03
C PHE A 187 -19.95 0.72 7.17
N ILE A 188 -20.31 1.20 5.98
CA ILE A 188 -19.40 1.92 5.08
C ILE A 188 -18.93 3.25 5.70
N ASN A 189 -19.81 3.98 6.40
CA ASN A 189 -19.43 5.22 7.09
C ASN A 189 -18.43 4.96 8.23
N SER A 190 -18.55 3.83 8.93
CA SER A 190 -17.54 3.41 9.92
C SER A 190 -16.17 3.17 9.25
N ILE A 191 -16.16 2.49 8.10
CA ILE A 191 -14.93 2.28 7.31
C ILE A 191 -14.32 3.62 6.89
N LYS A 192 -15.11 4.54 6.36
CA LYS A 192 -14.64 5.90 5.98
C LYS A 192 -14.08 6.67 7.17
N SER A 193 -14.71 6.54 8.34
CA SER A 193 -14.18 7.14 9.57
C SER A 193 -12.81 6.59 9.96
N PHE A 194 -12.54 5.29 9.73
CA PHE A 194 -11.21 4.70 9.93
C PHE A 194 -10.22 5.29 8.92
N GLU A 195 -10.60 5.36 7.64
CA GLU A 195 -9.77 5.94 6.57
C GLU A 195 -9.36 7.38 6.90
N ASP A 196 -10.30 8.19 7.34
CA ASP A 196 -10.07 9.60 7.67
C ASP A 196 -9.12 9.74 8.88
N ARG A 197 -9.29 8.90 9.93
CA ARG A 197 -8.41 8.92 11.10
C ARG A 197 -6.99 8.44 10.80
N LEU A 198 -6.85 7.46 9.91
CA LEU A 198 -5.57 6.88 9.53
C LEU A 198 -4.89 7.64 8.38
N GLY A 199 -5.60 8.57 7.73
CA GLY A 199 -5.08 9.31 6.57
C GLY A 199 -4.79 8.40 5.38
N VAL A 200 -5.66 7.40 5.12
CA VAL A 200 -5.53 6.43 4.02
C VAL A 200 -6.81 6.39 3.19
N LYS A 201 -6.72 5.76 2.03
CA LYS A 201 -7.88 5.25 1.28
C LYS A 201 -7.78 3.74 1.22
N SER A 202 -8.91 3.05 1.34
CA SER A 202 -8.93 1.60 1.26
C SER A 202 -9.86 1.09 0.17
N ILE A 203 -9.59 -0.12 -0.31
CA ILE A 203 -10.50 -0.91 -1.13
C ILE A 203 -10.65 -2.28 -0.49
N ILE A 204 -11.88 -2.72 -0.31
CA ILE A 204 -12.21 -4.04 0.23
C ILE A 204 -12.89 -4.85 -0.87
N THR A 205 -12.36 -6.04 -1.12
CA THR A 205 -12.94 -6.99 -2.08
C THR A 205 -13.20 -8.34 -1.43
N SER A 206 -14.25 -9.03 -1.86
CA SER A 206 -14.55 -10.41 -1.51
C SER A 206 -14.93 -11.16 -2.77
N ASN A 207 -14.27 -12.27 -3.07
CA ASN A 207 -14.49 -13.05 -4.28
C ASN A 207 -14.57 -12.17 -5.55
N GLU A 208 -13.59 -11.28 -5.72
CA GLU A 208 -13.47 -10.31 -6.83
C GLU A 208 -14.54 -9.20 -6.85
N ARG A 209 -15.56 -9.27 -5.99
CA ARG A 209 -16.56 -8.21 -5.86
C ARG A 209 -16.05 -7.10 -4.96
N VAL A 210 -16.12 -5.86 -5.43
CA VAL A 210 -15.76 -4.69 -4.61
C VAL A 210 -16.88 -4.41 -3.62
N ILE A 211 -16.52 -4.37 -2.34
CA ILE A 211 -17.41 -4.02 -1.22
C ILE A 211 -17.32 -2.53 -0.92
N HIS A 212 -16.11 -1.98 -0.96
CA HIS A 212 -15.82 -0.58 -0.68
C HIS A 212 -14.62 -0.11 -1.50
N GLY A 213 -14.52 1.21 -1.79
CA GLY A 213 -13.32 1.84 -2.35
C GLY A 213 -13.13 1.60 -3.86
N VAL A 214 -14.21 1.50 -4.64
CA VAL A 214 -14.13 1.26 -6.09
C VAL A 214 -13.29 2.32 -6.83
N GLU A 215 -13.22 3.53 -6.29
CA GLU A 215 -12.48 4.67 -6.86
C GLU A 215 -10.97 4.49 -6.91
N ILE A 216 -10.41 3.62 -6.06
CA ILE A 216 -8.97 3.33 -6.05
C ILE A 216 -8.60 1.98 -6.66
N LYS A 217 -9.56 1.26 -7.25
CA LYS A 217 -9.36 -0.09 -7.80
C LYS A 217 -8.21 -0.17 -8.80
N GLU A 218 -8.05 0.86 -9.62
CA GLU A 218 -7.03 0.91 -10.68
C GLU A 218 -5.81 1.77 -10.30
N ALA A 219 -5.72 2.24 -9.06
CA ALA A 219 -4.57 3.01 -8.61
C ALA A 219 -3.30 2.14 -8.56
N LYS A 220 -2.18 2.69 -9.04
CA LYS A 220 -0.91 1.93 -9.14
C LYS A 220 -0.17 1.76 -7.81
N ASP A 221 -0.53 2.56 -6.80
CA ASP A 221 0.13 2.69 -5.51
C ASP A 221 -0.70 2.10 -4.36
N VAL A 222 -1.43 1.01 -4.64
CA VAL A 222 -2.22 0.27 -3.67
C VAL A 222 -1.44 -0.93 -3.16
N TYR A 223 -1.28 -1.02 -1.84
CA TYR A 223 -0.68 -2.16 -1.15
C TYR A 223 -1.78 -3.14 -0.76
N TRP A 224 -1.65 -4.38 -1.20
CA TRP A 224 -2.69 -5.41 -1.04
C TRP A 224 -2.36 -6.40 0.06
N PHE A 225 -3.35 -6.68 0.91
CA PHE A 225 -3.28 -7.61 2.03
C PHE A 225 -4.46 -8.57 1.98
N ASP A 226 -4.21 -9.84 2.26
CA ASP A 226 -5.26 -10.84 2.37
C ASP A 226 -5.67 -10.99 3.83
N LEU A 227 -6.95 -10.73 4.10
CA LEU A 227 -7.58 -10.90 5.40
C LEU A 227 -8.44 -12.16 5.37
N ASN A 228 -7.86 -13.25 5.85
CA ASN A 228 -8.51 -14.56 5.92
C ASN A 228 -8.86 -14.85 7.37
N ASP A 229 -10.12 -14.69 7.72
CA ASP A 229 -10.67 -15.03 9.01
C ASP A 229 -11.74 -16.12 8.88
N ASN A 230 -12.18 -16.68 10.02
CA ASN A 230 -13.24 -17.67 10.07
C ASN A 230 -14.61 -17.13 9.59
N LEU A 231 -14.80 -15.83 9.57
CA LEU A 231 -16.06 -15.16 9.21
C LEU A 231 -16.12 -14.75 7.75
N PHE A 232 -14.99 -14.32 7.19
CA PHE A 232 -14.91 -13.76 5.85
C PHE A 232 -13.52 -13.94 5.25
N THR A 233 -13.47 -13.95 3.93
CA THR A 233 -12.23 -13.89 3.16
C THR A 233 -12.27 -12.60 2.35
N TRP A 234 -11.51 -11.60 2.80
CA TRP A 234 -11.41 -10.31 2.16
C TRP A 234 -9.99 -10.05 1.68
N ARG A 235 -9.90 -9.29 0.61
CA ARG A 235 -8.65 -8.70 0.18
C ARG A 235 -8.76 -7.20 0.32
N ILE A 236 -7.82 -6.60 1.06
CA ILE A 236 -7.83 -5.19 1.41
C ILE A 236 -6.64 -4.52 0.73
N GLY A 237 -6.92 -3.51 -0.10
CA GLY A 237 -5.92 -2.63 -0.67
C GLY A 237 -5.87 -1.33 0.12
N ILE A 238 -4.68 -0.90 0.53
CA ILE A 238 -4.46 0.39 1.20
C ILE A 238 -3.66 1.30 0.29
N LYS A 239 -4.19 2.48 0.06
CA LYS A 239 -3.53 3.59 -0.62
C LYS A 239 -3.16 4.66 0.39
N LEU A 240 -1.87 4.98 0.49
CA LEU A 240 -1.37 6.05 1.34
C LEU A 240 -1.71 7.42 0.73
N ASN A 241 -2.19 8.36 1.57
CA ASN A 241 -2.52 9.72 1.11
C ASN A 241 -1.28 10.59 0.84
N ASN A 242 -0.09 10.19 1.32
CA ASN A 242 1.15 10.92 1.05
C ASN A 242 1.53 10.80 -0.42
N SER A 243 1.62 11.94 -1.10
CA SER A 243 1.75 11.98 -2.54
C SER A 243 3.01 11.27 -3.04
N TYR A 244 2.80 10.22 -3.79
CA TYR A 244 3.82 9.56 -4.63
C TYR A 244 4.60 10.59 -5.48
N ASP A 245 3.94 11.68 -5.86
CA ASP A 245 4.48 12.76 -6.69
C ASP A 245 5.63 13.50 -6.00
N ASP A 246 5.55 13.73 -4.67
CA ASP A 246 6.57 14.50 -3.93
C ASP A 246 7.91 13.75 -3.83
N ASP A 247 7.86 12.44 -3.64
CA ASP A 247 9.06 11.61 -3.55
C ASP A 247 9.67 11.31 -4.92
N THR A 248 8.82 11.13 -5.93
CA THR A 248 9.26 10.99 -7.32
C THR A 248 9.95 12.26 -7.81
N PHE A 249 9.44 13.43 -7.42
CA PHE A 249 10.07 14.72 -7.71
C PHE A 249 11.47 14.82 -7.09
N LYS A 250 11.65 14.45 -5.81
CA LYS A 250 12.95 14.48 -5.12
C LYS A 250 13.98 13.59 -5.81
N VAL A 251 13.60 12.37 -6.16
CA VAL A 251 14.48 11.43 -6.88
C VAL A 251 14.83 11.95 -8.28
N THR A 252 13.86 12.47 -9.01
CA THR A 252 14.07 13.07 -10.33
C THR A 252 15.01 14.27 -10.24
N ALA A 253 14.85 15.14 -9.23
CA ALA A 253 15.75 16.26 -8.97
C ALA A 253 17.20 15.80 -8.71
N LEU A 254 17.40 14.71 -7.97
CA LEU A 254 18.73 14.12 -7.76
C LEU A 254 19.39 13.67 -9.07
N PHE A 255 18.63 13.04 -9.99
CA PHE A 255 19.15 12.67 -11.31
C PHE A 255 19.52 13.89 -12.15
N ILE A 256 18.70 14.95 -12.14
CA ILE A 256 18.98 16.21 -12.85
C ILE A 256 20.24 16.84 -12.30
N VAL A 257 20.39 16.95 -10.98
CA VAL A 257 21.60 17.50 -10.33
C VAL A 257 22.83 16.68 -10.68
N SER A 258 22.75 15.36 -10.66
CA SER A 258 23.83 14.45 -11.09
C SER A 258 24.27 14.73 -12.52
N PHE A 259 23.34 14.92 -13.45
CA PHE A 259 23.62 15.22 -14.84
C PHE A 259 24.29 16.60 -15.01
N ILE A 260 23.81 17.62 -14.29
CA ILE A 260 24.42 18.97 -14.31
C ILE A 260 25.86 18.91 -13.79
N VAL A 261 26.12 18.20 -12.69
CA VAL A 261 27.46 18.01 -12.14
C VAL A 261 28.38 17.36 -13.16
N LEU A 262 27.93 16.32 -13.87
CA LEU A 262 28.69 15.67 -14.92
C LEU A 262 29.08 16.65 -16.05
N LEU A 263 28.13 17.49 -16.50
CA LEU A 263 28.38 18.49 -17.53
C LEU A 263 29.43 19.53 -17.07
N ILE A 264 29.33 20.03 -15.84
CA ILE A 264 30.26 21.00 -15.27
C ILE A 264 31.68 20.42 -15.20
N PHE A 265 31.82 19.17 -14.69
CA PHE A 265 33.11 18.50 -14.63
C PHE A 265 33.72 18.28 -16.01
N SER A 266 32.92 17.83 -16.98
CA SER A 266 33.37 17.63 -18.37
C SER A 266 33.83 18.93 -19.02
N ALA A 267 33.07 20.02 -18.85
CA ALA A 267 33.43 21.34 -19.37
C ALA A 267 34.70 21.90 -18.70
N SER A 268 34.81 21.78 -17.36
CA SER A 268 35.97 22.20 -16.63
C SER A 268 37.25 21.49 -17.07
N ALA A 269 37.16 20.16 -17.23
CA ALA A 269 38.25 19.33 -17.71
C ALA A 269 38.70 19.75 -19.14
N TYR A 270 37.75 20.01 -20.03
CA TYR A 270 38.03 20.51 -21.37
C TYR A 270 38.75 21.86 -21.35
N LEU A 271 38.27 22.81 -20.54
CA LEU A 271 38.87 24.14 -20.39
C LEU A 271 40.29 24.08 -19.81
N VAL A 272 40.54 23.25 -18.80
CA VAL A 272 41.90 23.07 -18.24
C VAL A 272 42.85 22.49 -19.29
N VAL A 273 42.42 21.53 -20.05
CA VAL A 273 43.22 20.95 -21.14
C VAL A 273 43.56 22.02 -22.16
N ARG A 274 42.56 22.79 -22.59
CA ARG A 274 42.76 23.86 -23.59
C ARG A 274 43.67 24.99 -23.08
N ALA A 275 43.49 25.42 -21.82
CA ALA A 275 44.37 26.44 -21.21
C ALA A 275 45.80 25.97 -21.14
N ASN A 276 46.07 24.73 -20.74
CA ASN A 276 47.40 24.16 -20.72
C ASN A 276 48.06 24.10 -22.10
N GLU A 277 47.29 23.95 -23.18
CA GLU A 277 47.81 24.03 -24.56
C GLU A 277 48.28 25.43 -24.90
N VAL A 278 47.48 26.44 -24.60
CA VAL A 278 47.80 27.84 -24.89
C VAL A 278 49.05 28.24 -24.11
N ILE A 279 49.10 27.99 -22.82
CA ILE A 279 50.26 28.30 -21.93
C ILE A 279 51.55 27.62 -22.46
N LYS A 280 51.43 26.35 -22.90
CA LYS A 280 52.57 25.61 -23.43
C LYS A 280 53.03 26.18 -24.77
N HIS A 281 52.10 26.65 -25.61
CA HIS A 281 52.45 27.29 -26.89
C HIS A 281 53.19 28.61 -26.66
N GLU A 282 52.70 29.46 -25.75
CA GLU A 282 53.34 30.74 -25.40
C GLU A 282 54.70 30.54 -24.73
N SER A 283 54.84 29.50 -23.87
CA SER A 283 56.12 29.18 -23.20
C SER A 283 57.22 28.67 -24.16
N LEU A 284 56.89 28.17 -25.34
CA LEU A 284 57.83 27.59 -26.29
C LEU A 284 58.10 28.46 -27.53
N HIS A 285 57.42 29.60 -27.66
CA HIS A 285 57.59 30.54 -28.77
C HIS A 285 57.91 31.94 -28.26
N ASP A 286 58.75 32.69 -29.03
CA ASP A 286 59.07 34.08 -28.76
C ASP A 286 57.89 34.98 -29.13
N HIS A 287 57.47 35.85 -28.23
CA HIS A 287 56.30 36.71 -28.35
C HIS A 287 56.36 37.70 -29.54
N LEU A 288 57.61 38.15 -29.92
CA LEU A 288 57.77 39.14 -30.97
C LEU A 288 57.96 38.54 -32.36
N THR A 289 58.66 37.44 -32.46
CA THR A 289 59.03 36.81 -33.75
C THR A 289 58.18 35.61 -34.12
N GLY A 290 57.44 35.02 -33.15
CA GLY A 290 56.71 33.79 -33.34
C GLY A 290 57.58 32.54 -33.51
N LEU A 291 58.90 32.69 -33.46
CA LEU A 291 59.87 31.60 -33.57
C LEU A 291 59.99 30.82 -32.28
N ARG A 292 60.53 29.59 -32.35
CA ARG A 292 60.80 28.81 -31.14
C ARG A 292 61.87 29.49 -30.27
N ASN A 293 61.55 29.65 -28.98
CA ASN A 293 62.46 30.28 -28.02
C ASN A 293 63.48 29.27 -27.44
N ARG A 294 64.38 29.75 -26.56
CA ARG A 294 65.44 28.95 -25.93
C ARG A 294 64.88 27.74 -25.20
N ASN A 295 63.75 27.87 -24.47
CA ASN A 295 63.12 26.76 -23.73
C ASN A 295 62.66 25.65 -24.69
N SER A 296 62.20 26.01 -25.89
CA SER A 296 61.84 25.03 -26.94
C SER A 296 63.06 24.30 -27.49
N LEU A 297 64.19 24.97 -27.55
CA LEU A 297 65.46 24.33 -27.98
C LEU A 297 65.90 23.31 -26.92
N ASP A 298 65.90 23.67 -25.65
CA ASP A 298 66.25 22.77 -24.55
C ASP A 298 65.33 21.52 -24.51
N GLU A 299 64.01 21.71 -24.63
CA GLU A 299 63.03 20.55 -24.70
C GLU A 299 63.31 19.67 -25.96
N THR A 300 63.71 20.26 -27.05
CA THR A 300 64.02 19.51 -28.29
C THR A 300 65.32 18.74 -28.15
N MET A 301 66.36 19.34 -27.58
CA MET A 301 67.64 18.70 -27.31
C MET A 301 67.50 17.51 -26.38
N GLU A 302 66.74 17.65 -25.27
CA GLU A 302 66.48 16.52 -24.35
C GLU A 302 65.78 15.36 -25.10
N GLN A 303 64.79 15.65 -25.99
CA GLN A 303 64.13 14.63 -26.76
C GLN A 303 65.05 13.93 -27.74
N VAL A 304 65.94 14.67 -28.43
CA VAL A 304 66.93 14.13 -29.36
C VAL A 304 67.94 13.26 -28.61
N PHE A 305 68.46 13.72 -27.46
CA PHE A 305 69.39 12.92 -26.66
C PHE A 305 68.72 11.62 -26.12
N ALA A 306 67.52 11.71 -25.62
CA ALA A 306 66.77 10.55 -25.16
C ALA A 306 66.37 9.57 -26.29
N ALA A 307 66.26 10.05 -27.50
CA ALA A 307 66.02 9.21 -28.68
C ALA A 307 67.33 8.55 -29.20
N ALA A 308 68.42 9.28 -29.14
CA ALA A 308 69.75 8.76 -29.51
C ALA A 308 70.19 7.65 -28.54
N GLU A 309 70.01 7.88 -27.25
CA GLU A 309 70.31 6.89 -26.19
C GLU A 309 69.51 5.58 -26.38
N ARG A 310 68.25 5.68 -26.81
CA ARG A 310 67.42 4.51 -27.07
C ARG A 310 67.74 3.74 -28.31
N ASN A 311 68.33 4.42 -29.33
CA ASN A 311 68.60 3.82 -30.62
C ASN A 311 70.10 3.55 -30.87
N ASP A 312 70.96 3.74 -29.83
CA ASP A 312 72.43 3.56 -29.89
C ASP A 312 73.10 4.40 -31.01
N HIS A 313 72.53 5.58 -31.34
CA HIS A 313 73.08 6.54 -32.30
C HIS A 313 73.87 7.65 -31.63
N LYS A 314 75.06 7.94 -32.13
CA LYS A 314 75.81 9.15 -31.74
C LYS A 314 75.07 10.40 -32.22
N VAL A 315 74.83 11.35 -31.31
CA VAL A 315 74.30 12.69 -31.61
C VAL A 315 75.43 13.64 -31.91
#